data_490bba1510a650cf2d2b036e2205e492
#
_entry.id   490bba1510a650cf2d2b036e2205e492
#
_cell.length_a   1.000
_cell.length_b   1.000
_cell.length_c   1.000
_cell.angle_alpha   90.00
_cell.angle_beta   90.00
_cell.angle_gamma   90.00
#
_symmetry.space_group_name_H-M   'P 1'
#
loop_
_entity.id
_entity.type
_entity.pdbx_description
1 polymer ?
#
loop_
_entity_poly.entity_id
_entity_poly.type
_entity_poly.pdbx_seq_one_letter_code
_entity_poly.pdbx_strand_id
1 'polypeptide(L)'
;MINESDYKKRIIDNKIKEYLEIVKAILIVGPKWCGKTWTGFYHSNSQVSLMDKNTIEYAKIDPNYILNENYPQLIDEWQVVPEIRDAVRNKCDSDSVKGKYILTGSTTVNDENKNVIKHSGIGRIIPLTMFPLTVFEQQKSTKDISLLDMKNKKVVKKIIKGLSLTDYAELIVKGGFPDNVEVPIGKATILPKKYLESICYGDVIERKKYKKSPSKLKSLLSSLARNESTVVNNAKIIKDISEDDSKNGINNINTLNEYLDYLDSIYVLWYQKSFSCNYRSKSRIGIKAKRHFVDPSLAAAALNLTPQKLMDDFNTFGFLFESLVERDLKVFMDYYEGELFHFRDNLSGDEVDAICEFSDGTYGAIEIKLSPYRIEEAKKSLTKFSNNVTKKPVFKCIIVGEYDVIDYDEENDIYIVPFNALGIHEGE
;
A
#
# COMPACT_ATOMS: atom_id res chain seq x y z
N MET A 1 -20.79 3.09 19.43
CA MET A 1 -20.84 4.11 18.36
C MET A 1 -19.41 4.58 18.13
N ILE A 2 -19.00 4.71 16.88
CA ILE A 2 -17.72 5.30 16.51
C ILE A 2 -17.77 6.79 16.89
N ASN A 3 -16.76 7.29 17.60
CA ASN A 3 -16.68 8.69 17.99
C ASN A 3 -15.71 9.40 17.05
N GLU A 4 -16.12 10.51 16.43
CA GLU A 4 -15.28 11.27 15.50
C GLU A 4 -13.96 11.74 16.11
N SER A 5 -13.93 11.97 17.44
CA SER A 5 -12.71 12.36 18.15
C SER A 5 -11.62 11.27 18.12
N ASP A 6 -11.98 10.02 17.87
CA ASP A 6 -11.07 8.88 17.87
C ASP A 6 -10.54 8.57 16.46
N TYR A 7 -11.03 9.30 15.45
CA TYR A 7 -10.60 9.13 14.07
C TYR A 7 -9.16 9.64 13.85
N LYS A 8 -8.32 8.76 13.31
CA LYS A 8 -6.97 9.15 12.88
C LYS A 8 -7.04 9.66 11.45
N LYS A 9 -6.78 10.96 11.26
CA LYS A 9 -6.78 11.59 9.93
C LYS A 9 -5.87 10.84 8.96
N ARG A 10 -6.35 10.69 7.73
CA ARG A 10 -5.69 9.94 6.67
C ARG A 10 -5.32 10.85 5.50
N ILE A 11 -4.26 10.52 4.80
CA ILE A 11 -3.88 11.18 3.55
C ILE A 11 -5.02 11.09 2.53
N ILE A 12 -5.70 9.96 2.47
CA ILE A 12 -6.82 9.73 1.54
C ILE A 12 -8.04 10.63 1.82
N ASP A 13 -8.15 11.28 2.98
CA ASP A 13 -9.33 12.09 3.35
C ASP A 13 -9.59 13.24 2.38
N ASN A 14 -8.54 13.92 1.92
CA ASN A 14 -8.67 15.01 0.95
C ASN A 14 -9.18 14.48 -0.39
N LYS A 15 -8.64 13.35 -0.83
CA LYS A 15 -9.05 12.70 -2.08
C LYS A 15 -10.49 12.21 -2.03
N ILE A 16 -10.94 11.69 -0.88
CA ILE A 16 -12.34 11.29 -0.66
C ILE A 16 -13.26 12.50 -0.81
N LYS A 17 -12.92 13.64 -0.18
CA LYS A 17 -13.73 14.89 -0.29
C LYS A 17 -13.82 15.35 -1.73
N GLU A 18 -12.69 15.48 -2.40
CA GLU A 18 -12.61 15.88 -3.81
C GLU A 18 -13.44 14.96 -4.71
N TYR A 19 -13.30 13.64 -4.54
CA TYR A 19 -14.01 12.67 -5.37
C TYR A 19 -15.52 12.68 -5.11
N LEU A 20 -15.98 12.89 -3.88
CA LEU A 20 -17.40 13.01 -3.59
C LEU A 20 -18.05 14.26 -4.25
N GLU A 21 -17.26 15.29 -4.57
CA GLU A 21 -17.74 16.46 -5.33
C GLU A 21 -17.90 16.17 -6.83
N ILE A 22 -17.14 15.22 -7.39
CA ILE A 22 -17.10 14.98 -8.84
C ILE A 22 -17.78 13.67 -9.27
N VAL A 23 -17.83 12.66 -8.39
CA VAL A 23 -18.46 11.36 -8.68
C VAL A 23 -19.65 11.08 -7.76
N LYS A 24 -20.48 10.12 -8.12
CA LYS A 24 -21.70 9.79 -7.38
C LYS A 24 -21.46 8.78 -6.25
N ALA A 25 -20.49 7.91 -6.42
CA ALA A 25 -20.13 6.93 -5.41
C ALA A 25 -18.62 6.62 -5.45
N ILE A 26 -18.05 6.32 -4.29
CA ILE A 26 -16.69 5.81 -4.14
C ILE A 26 -16.71 4.44 -3.46
N LEU A 27 -15.66 3.65 -3.70
CA LEU A 27 -15.46 2.36 -3.07
C LEU A 27 -14.08 2.35 -2.41
N ILE A 28 -14.04 2.41 -1.08
CA ILE A 28 -12.79 2.32 -0.32
C ILE A 28 -12.42 0.83 -0.20
N VAL A 29 -11.33 0.44 -0.84
CA VAL A 29 -10.77 -0.91 -0.80
C VAL A 29 -9.44 -0.94 -0.08
N GLY A 30 -9.01 -2.11 0.39
CA GLY A 30 -7.73 -2.28 1.07
C GLY A 30 -7.75 -3.44 2.06
N PRO A 31 -6.61 -3.76 2.71
CA PRO A 31 -6.50 -4.89 3.62
C PRO A 31 -7.47 -4.79 4.79
N LYS A 32 -7.80 -5.92 5.41
CA LYS A 32 -8.54 -5.91 6.69
C LYS A 32 -7.76 -5.09 7.72
N TRP A 33 -8.47 -4.44 8.64
CA TRP A 33 -7.91 -3.66 9.78
C TRP A 33 -7.13 -2.39 9.41
N CYS A 34 -7.12 -1.93 8.16
CA CYS A 34 -6.46 -0.67 7.80
C CYS A 34 -7.30 0.59 8.13
N GLY A 35 -8.54 0.44 8.60
CA GLY A 35 -9.39 1.55 9.06
C GLY A 35 -10.46 2.02 8.07
N LYS A 36 -10.80 1.23 7.02
CA LYS A 36 -11.79 1.60 6.00
C LYS A 36 -13.15 2.03 6.56
N THR A 37 -13.70 1.24 7.48
CA THR A 37 -14.99 1.54 8.14
C THR A 37 -14.95 2.87 8.86
N TRP A 38 -13.86 3.17 9.59
CA TRP A 38 -13.66 4.45 10.28
C TRP A 38 -13.58 5.62 9.31
N THR A 39 -12.83 5.47 8.22
CA THR A 39 -12.72 6.48 7.17
C THR A 39 -14.05 6.69 6.46
N GLY A 40 -14.75 5.61 6.10
CA GLY A 40 -16.10 5.71 5.51
C GLY A 40 -17.10 6.39 6.44
N PHE A 41 -17.06 6.07 7.73
CA PHE A 41 -17.90 6.71 8.76
C PHE A 41 -17.61 8.21 8.87
N TYR A 42 -16.33 8.61 8.96
CA TYR A 42 -15.91 10.00 9.09
C TYR A 42 -16.39 10.91 7.95
N HIS A 43 -16.55 10.34 6.74
CA HIS A 43 -16.99 11.07 5.54
C HIS A 43 -18.47 10.87 5.19
N SER A 44 -19.28 10.24 6.06
CA SER A 44 -20.68 9.95 5.79
C SER A 44 -21.63 10.66 6.74
N ASN A 45 -22.83 11.00 6.24
CA ASN A 45 -23.93 11.55 7.03
C ASN A 45 -24.88 10.46 7.57
N SER A 46 -24.88 9.29 6.93
CA SER A 46 -25.64 8.12 7.37
C SER A 46 -24.86 6.84 7.09
N GLN A 47 -25.20 5.75 7.77
CA GLN A 47 -24.48 4.50 7.64
C GLN A 47 -25.40 3.29 7.72
N VAL A 48 -24.99 2.24 7.01
CA VAL A 48 -25.52 0.89 7.13
C VAL A 48 -24.37 -0.12 7.12
N SER A 49 -24.40 -1.09 8.03
CA SER A 49 -23.38 -2.14 8.09
C SER A 49 -24.00 -3.49 7.75
N LEU A 50 -23.39 -4.19 6.80
CA LEU A 50 -23.75 -5.54 6.39
C LEU A 50 -23.09 -6.61 7.27
N MET A 51 -22.75 -6.25 8.52
CA MET A 51 -22.38 -7.18 9.57
C MET A 51 -23.59 -7.54 10.47
N ASP A 52 -24.68 -6.74 10.41
CA ASP A 52 -25.93 -7.02 11.12
C ASP A 52 -26.81 -7.98 10.32
N LYS A 53 -27.28 -9.06 10.98
CA LYS A 53 -28.07 -10.11 10.32
C LYS A 53 -29.39 -9.60 9.75
N ASN A 54 -30.10 -8.73 10.47
CA ASN A 54 -31.37 -8.21 10.00
C ASN A 54 -31.18 -7.35 8.76
N THR A 55 -30.13 -6.50 8.76
CA THR A 55 -29.76 -5.66 7.60
C THR A 55 -29.42 -6.53 6.40
N ILE A 56 -28.68 -7.62 6.59
CA ILE A 56 -28.37 -8.58 5.51
C ILE A 56 -29.64 -9.19 4.93
N GLU A 57 -30.58 -9.62 5.76
CA GLU A 57 -31.83 -10.23 5.32
C GLU A 57 -32.67 -9.25 4.51
N TYR A 58 -32.84 -8.00 4.99
CA TYR A 58 -33.57 -6.96 4.26
C TYR A 58 -32.87 -6.64 2.92
N ALA A 59 -31.55 -6.50 2.93
CA ALA A 59 -30.79 -6.22 1.71
C ALA A 59 -30.85 -7.36 0.67
N LYS A 60 -30.99 -8.61 1.10
CA LYS A 60 -31.20 -9.77 0.19
C LYS A 60 -32.59 -9.82 -0.42
N ILE A 61 -33.61 -9.35 0.31
CA ILE A 61 -34.99 -9.26 -0.21
C ILE A 61 -35.07 -8.14 -1.26
N ASP A 62 -34.62 -6.95 -0.91
CA ASP A 62 -34.52 -5.80 -1.81
C ASP A 62 -33.32 -4.93 -1.41
N PRO A 63 -32.24 -4.89 -2.20
CA PRO A 63 -31.07 -4.04 -1.93
C PRO A 63 -31.42 -2.55 -1.81
N ASN A 64 -32.50 -2.07 -2.43
CA ASN A 64 -32.90 -0.67 -2.33
C ASN A 64 -33.45 -0.31 -0.94
N TYR A 65 -33.88 -1.29 -0.15
CA TYR A 65 -34.44 -1.06 1.19
C TYR A 65 -33.46 -0.40 2.16
N ILE A 66 -32.17 -0.68 2.01
CA ILE A 66 -31.11 -0.12 2.87
C ILE A 66 -30.52 1.19 2.33
N LEU A 67 -30.89 1.59 1.09
CA LEU A 67 -30.43 2.84 0.49
C LEU A 67 -31.34 3.99 0.90
N ASN A 68 -30.77 5.04 1.48
CA ASN A 68 -31.48 6.27 1.87
C ASN A 68 -30.91 7.50 1.15
N GLU A 69 -31.49 8.66 1.40
CA GLU A 69 -31.14 9.93 0.75
C GLU A 69 -30.36 10.89 1.65
N ASN A 70 -29.91 10.45 2.84
CA ASN A 70 -29.03 11.23 3.70
C ASN A 70 -27.57 11.02 3.28
N TYR A 71 -27.17 11.69 2.23
CA TYR A 71 -25.87 11.54 1.56
C TYR A 71 -24.76 12.38 2.20
N PRO A 72 -23.46 11.92 2.14
CA PRO A 72 -23.04 10.60 1.71
C PRO A 72 -23.52 9.50 2.67
N GLN A 73 -24.00 8.38 2.12
CA GLN A 73 -24.33 7.19 2.91
C GLN A 73 -23.19 6.18 2.84
N LEU A 74 -22.69 5.74 4.00
CA LEU A 74 -21.78 4.62 4.11
C LEU A 74 -22.52 3.28 3.99
N ILE A 75 -22.02 2.39 3.13
CA ILE A 75 -22.42 0.98 3.03
C ILE A 75 -21.18 0.14 3.35
N ASP A 76 -21.09 -0.33 4.62
CA ASP A 76 -19.93 -1.05 5.13
C ASP A 76 -20.02 -2.53 4.82
N GLU A 77 -18.89 -3.12 4.35
CA GLU A 77 -18.75 -4.53 3.93
C GLU A 77 -19.76 -4.94 2.83
N TRP A 78 -19.92 -4.09 1.80
CA TRP A 78 -20.90 -4.26 0.72
C TRP A 78 -20.86 -5.64 0.04
N GLN A 79 -19.70 -6.31 0.00
CA GLN A 79 -19.52 -7.61 -0.65
C GLN A 79 -20.27 -8.76 0.03
N VAL A 80 -20.80 -8.55 1.23
CA VAL A 80 -21.66 -9.53 1.93
C VAL A 80 -22.99 -9.75 1.17
N VAL A 81 -23.49 -8.69 0.52
CA VAL A 81 -24.66 -8.72 -0.37
C VAL A 81 -24.29 -8.04 -1.69
N PRO A 82 -23.69 -8.80 -2.66
CA PRO A 82 -23.12 -8.21 -3.87
C PRO A 82 -24.12 -7.44 -4.76
N GLU A 83 -25.41 -7.77 -4.67
CA GLU A 83 -26.52 -7.12 -5.41
C GLU A 83 -26.65 -5.64 -5.07
N ILE A 84 -26.16 -5.20 -3.91
CA ILE A 84 -26.13 -3.79 -3.48
C ILE A 84 -25.36 -2.93 -4.48
N ARG A 85 -24.30 -3.47 -5.08
CA ARG A 85 -23.52 -2.73 -6.06
C ARG A 85 -24.34 -2.30 -7.27
N ASP A 86 -25.23 -3.19 -7.77
CA ASP A 86 -26.13 -2.89 -8.85
C ASP A 86 -27.22 -1.89 -8.43
N ALA A 87 -27.75 -2.01 -7.20
CA ALA A 87 -28.73 -1.08 -6.66
C ALA A 87 -28.13 0.34 -6.50
N VAL A 88 -26.93 0.45 -5.93
CA VAL A 88 -26.18 1.72 -5.83
C VAL A 88 -25.96 2.33 -7.21
N ARG A 89 -25.50 1.52 -8.19
CA ARG A 89 -25.31 1.98 -9.56
C ARG A 89 -26.62 2.53 -10.16
N ASN A 90 -27.74 1.82 -10.02
CA ASN A 90 -29.03 2.26 -10.52
C ASN A 90 -29.46 3.57 -9.86
N LYS A 91 -29.28 3.72 -8.56
CA LYS A 91 -29.51 4.99 -7.84
C LYS A 91 -28.59 6.12 -8.32
N CYS A 92 -27.34 5.79 -8.68
CA CYS A 92 -26.43 6.76 -9.30
C CYS A 92 -26.90 7.19 -10.70
N ASP A 93 -27.56 6.32 -11.46
CA ASP A 93 -28.06 6.66 -12.79
C ASP A 93 -29.40 7.45 -12.77
N SER A 94 -30.15 7.45 -11.65
CA SER A 94 -31.49 8.07 -11.56
C SER A 94 -31.49 9.59 -11.56
N ASP A 95 -30.40 10.26 -11.18
CA ASP A 95 -30.30 11.70 -11.11
C ASP A 95 -28.84 12.19 -11.24
N SER A 96 -28.61 13.51 -11.13
CA SER A 96 -27.27 14.13 -11.26
C SER A 96 -26.54 14.39 -9.94
N VAL A 97 -27.12 14.04 -8.79
CA VAL A 97 -26.55 14.30 -7.46
C VAL A 97 -25.23 13.58 -7.29
N LYS A 98 -24.19 14.29 -6.83
CA LYS A 98 -22.85 13.77 -6.53
C LYS A 98 -22.75 13.35 -5.06
N GLY A 99 -21.70 12.59 -4.72
CA GLY A 99 -21.39 12.24 -3.34
C GLY A 99 -22.47 11.45 -2.62
N LYS A 100 -23.16 10.53 -3.32
CA LYS A 100 -24.26 9.78 -2.72
C LYS A 100 -23.80 8.66 -1.78
N TYR A 101 -22.83 7.88 -2.23
CA TYR A 101 -22.47 6.64 -1.52
C TYR A 101 -20.98 6.48 -1.33
N ILE A 102 -20.63 5.96 -0.15
CA ILE A 102 -19.31 5.45 0.19
C ILE A 102 -19.47 3.96 0.49
N LEU A 103 -18.88 3.10 -0.32
CA LEU A 103 -18.84 1.67 -0.06
C LEU A 103 -17.48 1.31 0.56
N THR A 104 -17.45 0.37 1.50
CA THR A 104 -16.19 -0.21 1.98
C THR A 104 -16.17 -1.71 1.74
N GLY A 105 -14.98 -2.25 1.42
CA GLY A 105 -14.79 -3.67 1.22
C GLY A 105 -13.34 -4.10 1.40
N SER A 106 -13.14 -5.28 1.98
CA SER A 106 -11.83 -5.86 2.23
C SER A 106 -11.43 -6.95 1.22
N THR A 107 -12.30 -7.25 0.26
CA THR A 107 -12.04 -8.22 -0.79
C THR A 107 -12.52 -7.70 -2.14
N THR A 108 -11.86 -8.13 -3.22
CA THR A 108 -12.40 -7.97 -4.57
C THR A 108 -13.56 -8.95 -4.79
N VAL A 109 -14.44 -8.61 -5.72
CA VAL A 109 -15.54 -9.51 -6.09
C VAL A 109 -14.98 -10.76 -6.76
N ASN A 110 -15.24 -11.91 -6.19
CA ASN A 110 -14.81 -13.19 -6.70
C ASN A 110 -15.56 -13.59 -8.00
N ASP A 111 -14.98 -14.49 -8.79
CA ASP A 111 -15.54 -14.94 -10.06
C ASP A 111 -16.97 -15.52 -9.95
N GLU A 112 -17.31 -16.16 -8.83
CA GLU A 112 -18.67 -16.65 -8.57
C GLU A 112 -19.68 -15.51 -8.36
N ASN A 113 -19.25 -14.40 -7.72
CA ASN A 113 -20.07 -13.21 -7.53
C ASN A 113 -20.06 -12.29 -8.76
N LYS A 114 -19.13 -12.47 -9.71
CA LYS A 114 -19.17 -11.79 -11.02
C LYS A 114 -20.43 -12.14 -11.80
N ASN A 115 -20.99 -13.34 -11.63
CA ASN A 115 -22.25 -13.75 -12.24
C ASN A 115 -23.48 -13.12 -11.56
N VAL A 116 -23.35 -12.66 -10.30
CA VAL A 116 -24.41 -11.98 -9.55
C VAL A 116 -24.40 -10.49 -9.86
N ILE A 117 -23.20 -9.91 -10.01
CA ILE A 117 -23.04 -8.51 -10.40
C ILE A 117 -23.19 -8.40 -11.92
N LYS A 118 -24.33 -7.93 -12.36
CA LYS A 118 -24.66 -7.79 -13.79
C LYS A 118 -23.82 -6.71 -14.50
N HIS A 119 -23.26 -5.75 -13.74
CA HIS A 119 -22.55 -4.62 -14.29
C HIS A 119 -21.31 -4.26 -13.45
N SER A 120 -20.22 -3.91 -14.10
CA SER A 120 -18.94 -3.59 -13.43
C SER A 120 -18.95 -2.33 -12.54
N GLY A 121 -19.97 -1.47 -12.68
CA GLY A 121 -20.01 -0.15 -12.00
C GLY A 121 -19.00 0.87 -12.52
N ILE A 122 -18.26 0.54 -13.60
CA ILE A 122 -17.26 1.43 -14.21
C ILE A 122 -17.89 2.80 -14.55
N GLY A 123 -17.24 3.87 -14.15
CA GLY A 123 -17.66 5.24 -14.37
C GLY A 123 -18.74 5.76 -13.41
N ARG A 124 -19.27 4.93 -12.48
CA ARG A 124 -20.24 5.32 -11.45
C ARG A 124 -19.68 5.19 -10.04
N ILE A 125 -18.91 4.13 -9.81
CA ILE A 125 -18.29 3.81 -8.52
C ILE A 125 -16.77 3.82 -8.73
N ILE A 126 -16.07 4.75 -8.12
CA ILE A 126 -14.62 4.91 -8.26
C ILE A 126 -13.92 4.23 -7.08
N PRO A 127 -13.04 3.25 -7.33
CA PRO A 127 -12.27 2.61 -6.28
C PRO A 127 -11.14 3.52 -5.79
N LEU A 128 -10.99 3.59 -4.47
CA LEU A 128 -9.87 4.24 -3.78
C LEU A 128 -9.19 3.21 -2.89
N THR A 129 -7.90 2.99 -3.11
CA THR A 129 -7.13 2.02 -2.32
C THR A 129 -6.59 2.67 -1.06
N MET A 130 -6.86 2.05 0.08
CA MET A 130 -6.40 2.51 1.39
C MET A 130 -5.35 1.55 1.94
N PHE A 131 -4.19 2.09 2.30
CA PHE A 131 -3.11 1.36 2.95
C PHE A 131 -3.20 1.46 4.48
N PRO A 132 -2.45 0.66 5.25
CA PRO A 132 -2.17 0.97 6.66
C PRO A 132 -1.55 2.35 6.83
N LEU A 133 -1.53 2.90 8.06
CA LEU A 133 -1.02 4.24 8.34
C LEU A 133 0.46 4.38 7.93
N THR A 134 0.76 5.42 7.17
CA THR A 134 2.13 5.85 6.87
C THR A 134 2.84 6.36 8.14
N VAL A 135 4.15 6.51 8.11
CA VAL A 135 4.93 7.13 9.20
C VAL A 135 4.45 8.58 9.45
N PHE A 136 4.08 9.27 8.36
CA PHE A 136 3.46 10.59 8.43
C PHE A 136 2.10 10.57 9.16
N GLU A 137 1.19 9.65 8.81
CA GLU A 137 -0.13 9.52 9.45
C GLU A 137 -0.04 9.05 10.91
N GLN A 138 1.03 8.33 11.27
CA GLN A 138 1.37 7.98 12.66
C GLN A 138 1.95 9.15 13.45
N GLN A 139 2.03 10.36 12.87
CA GLN A 139 2.60 11.57 13.49
C GLN A 139 4.08 11.40 13.91
N LYS A 140 4.83 10.58 13.18
CA LYS A 140 6.27 10.38 13.37
C LYS A 140 7.12 11.19 12.39
N SER A 141 6.48 11.94 11.48
CA SER A 141 7.14 12.86 10.54
C SER A 141 7.15 14.29 11.08
N THR A 142 8.24 15.01 10.82
CA THR A 142 8.37 16.45 11.10
C THR A 142 7.74 17.32 10.02
N LYS A 143 7.37 16.74 8.85
CA LYS A 143 6.70 17.42 7.71
C LYS A 143 7.52 18.58 7.13
N ASP A 144 8.83 18.51 7.13
CA ASP A 144 9.69 19.62 6.73
C ASP A 144 9.86 19.74 5.22
N ILE A 145 9.64 18.67 4.48
CA ILE A 145 9.77 18.61 3.02
C ILE A 145 8.75 17.63 2.41
N SER A 146 8.22 17.99 1.24
CA SER A 146 7.34 17.11 0.48
C SER A 146 7.96 16.70 -0.86
N LEU A 147 7.36 15.70 -1.55
CA LEU A 147 7.74 15.36 -2.92
C LEU A 147 7.46 16.52 -3.89
N LEU A 148 6.43 17.33 -3.62
CA LEU A 148 6.09 18.49 -4.43
C LEU A 148 7.09 19.63 -4.22
N ASP A 149 7.58 19.85 -3.00
CA ASP A 149 8.67 20.79 -2.73
C ASP A 149 9.91 20.45 -3.59
N MET A 150 10.32 19.19 -3.60
CA MET A 150 11.48 18.73 -4.40
C MET A 150 11.20 18.85 -5.90
N LYS A 151 9.99 18.53 -6.36
CA LYS A 151 9.57 18.74 -7.76
C LYS A 151 9.69 20.21 -8.17
N ASN A 152 9.30 21.12 -7.28
CA ASN A 152 9.36 22.56 -7.50
C ASN A 152 10.74 23.17 -7.19
N LYS A 153 11.76 22.33 -6.97
CA LYS A 153 13.13 22.77 -6.67
C LYS A 153 13.28 23.65 -5.43
N LYS A 154 12.39 23.48 -4.44
CA LYS A 154 12.52 24.15 -3.17
C LYS A 154 13.62 23.51 -2.35
N VAL A 155 14.69 24.25 -2.12
CA VAL A 155 15.81 23.78 -1.30
C VAL A 155 15.51 24.04 0.17
N VAL A 156 15.56 22.98 0.96
CA VAL A 156 15.44 23.02 2.42
C VAL A 156 16.75 22.49 3.01
N LYS A 157 17.41 23.30 3.87
CA LYS A 157 18.56 22.86 4.65
C LYS A 157 18.23 23.07 6.13
N LYS A 158 18.09 21.98 6.87
CA LYS A 158 17.59 22.03 8.25
C LYS A 158 18.09 20.86 9.07
N ILE A 159 18.48 21.12 10.32
CA ILE A 159 18.70 20.07 11.31
C ILE A 159 17.35 19.74 11.95
N ILE A 160 17.01 18.47 11.99
CA ILE A 160 15.78 17.95 12.59
C ILE A 160 16.11 16.93 13.68
N LYS A 161 15.11 16.52 14.43
CA LYS A 161 15.23 15.32 15.27
C LYS A 161 14.89 14.11 14.40
N GLY A 162 15.91 13.40 13.94
CA GLY A 162 15.77 12.13 13.23
C GLY A 162 15.25 11.02 14.13
N LEU A 163 14.82 9.92 13.50
CA LEU A 163 14.52 8.68 14.19
C LEU A 163 15.77 7.79 14.22
N SER A 164 15.95 7.08 15.32
CA SER A 164 17.05 6.12 15.47
C SER A 164 16.76 4.81 14.71
N LEU A 165 17.79 3.98 14.53
CA LEU A 165 17.60 2.62 13.97
C LEU A 165 16.61 1.81 14.80
N THR A 166 16.64 1.96 16.14
CA THR A 166 15.68 1.28 17.02
C THR A 166 14.25 1.72 16.73
N ASP A 167 14.01 3.03 16.53
CA ASP A 167 12.69 3.55 16.19
C ASP A 167 12.19 2.96 14.85
N TYR A 168 13.06 2.88 13.83
CA TYR A 168 12.69 2.27 12.55
C TYR A 168 12.45 0.77 12.67
N ALA A 169 13.25 0.04 13.45
CA ALA A 169 13.01 -1.37 13.70
C ALA A 169 11.67 -1.61 14.41
N GLU A 170 11.30 -0.74 15.35
CA GLU A 170 9.99 -0.79 16.00
C GLU A 170 8.85 -0.44 15.03
N LEU A 171 8.98 0.59 14.20
CA LEU A 171 7.98 0.97 13.19
C LEU A 171 7.73 -0.17 12.19
N ILE A 172 8.78 -0.84 11.72
CA ILE A 172 8.68 -1.97 10.80
C ILE A 172 7.93 -3.13 11.45
N VAL A 173 8.31 -3.52 12.66
CA VAL A 173 7.72 -4.68 13.34
C VAL A 173 6.29 -4.42 13.79
N LYS A 174 6.00 -3.20 14.23
CA LYS A 174 4.66 -2.75 14.65
C LYS A 174 3.74 -2.55 13.46
N GLY A 175 4.22 -1.93 12.39
CA GLY A 175 3.46 -1.57 11.20
C GLY A 175 2.52 -0.40 11.39
N GLY A 176 1.72 -0.14 10.35
CA GLY A 176 0.76 0.95 10.27
C GLY A 176 -0.70 0.55 10.51
N PHE A 177 -1.01 -0.65 10.99
CA PHE A 177 -2.39 -1.00 11.33
C PHE A 177 -2.87 -0.17 12.53
N PRO A 178 -3.98 0.60 12.41
CA PRO A 178 -4.41 1.57 13.43
C PRO A 178 -4.45 1.03 14.85
N ASP A 179 -4.97 -0.20 15.03
CA ASP A 179 -5.09 -0.83 16.34
C ASP A 179 -3.74 -1.26 16.95
N ASN A 180 -2.67 -1.32 16.13
CA ASN A 180 -1.35 -1.73 16.58
C ASN A 180 -0.40 -0.56 16.88
N VAL A 181 -0.67 0.62 16.34
CA VAL A 181 0.25 1.78 16.42
C VAL A 181 0.53 2.20 17.86
N GLU A 182 -0.45 2.11 18.74
CA GLU A 182 -0.32 2.49 20.15
C GLU A 182 0.03 1.31 21.08
N VAL A 183 0.08 0.09 20.53
CA VAL A 183 0.43 -1.10 21.33
C VAL A 183 1.91 -1.02 21.75
N PRO A 184 2.24 -1.28 23.03
CA PRO A 184 3.63 -1.37 23.47
C PRO A 184 4.43 -2.39 22.67
N ILE A 185 5.68 -2.06 22.31
CA ILE A 185 6.50 -2.84 21.37
C ILE A 185 6.63 -4.32 21.77
N GLY A 186 6.71 -4.62 23.06
CA GLY A 186 6.77 -6.01 23.56
C GLY A 186 5.56 -6.88 23.20
N LYS A 187 4.43 -6.27 22.78
CA LYS A 187 3.20 -6.96 22.35
C LYS A 187 2.87 -6.68 20.88
N ALA A 188 3.51 -5.72 20.24
CA ALA A 188 3.15 -5.25 18.90
C ALA A 188 3.33 -6.29 17.79
N THR A 189 4.13 -7.33 18.00
CA THR A 189 4.29 -8.46 17.07
C THR A 189 3.07 -9.38 17.01
N ILE A 190 2.15 -9.28 17.98
CA ILE A 190 1.00 -10.20 18.09
C ILE A 190 0.03 -9.97 16.93
N LEU A 191 -0.36 -8.72 16.68
CA LEU A 191 -1.39 -8.40 15.70
C LEU A 191 -0.97 -8.75 14.26
N PRO A 192 0.23 -8.41 13.75
CA PRO A 192 0.67 -8.84 12.42
C PRO A 192 0.76 -10.37 12.27
N LYS A 193 1.18 -11.10 13.33
CA LYS A 193 1.19 -12.57 13.32
C LYS A 193 -0.22 -13.13 13.24
N LYS A 194 -1.16 -12.61 14.03
CA LYS A 194 -2.56 -13.03 13.99
C LYS A 194 -3.24 -12.66 12.66
N TYR A 195 -2.83 -11.57 12.05
CA TYR A 195 -3.27 -11.22 10.70
C TYR A 195 -2.87 -12.30 9.70
N LEU A 196 -1.59 -12.71 9.66
CA LEU A 196 -1.12 -13.78 8.78
C LEU A 196 -1.78 -15.13 9.11
N GLU A 197 -1.96 -15.45 10.41
CA GLU A 197 -2.71 -16.63 10.82
C GLU A 197 -4.14 -16.59 10.29
N SER A 198 -4.82 -15.45 10.35
CA SER A 198 -6.18 -15.30 9.82
C SER A 198 -6.24 -15.48 8.29
N ILE A 199 -5.22 -15.08 7.55
CA ILE A 199 -5.10 -15.37 6.11
C ILE A 199 -4.96 -16.87 5.88
N CYS A 200 -4.13 -17.55 6.66
CA CYS A 200 -3.85 -18.97 6.50
C CYS A 200 -5.00 -19.87 6.98
N TYR A 201 -5.64 -19.52 8.11
CA TYR A 201 -6.59 -20.38 8.82
C TYR A 201 -7.98 -19.77 8.99
N GLY A 202 -8.13 -18.46 8.74
CA GLY A 202 -9.39 -17.72 8.89
C GLY A 202 -10.46 -18.15 7.91
N ASP A 203 -11.63 -17.60 8.09
CA ASP A 203 -12.89 -17.84 7.40
C ASP A 203 -13.02 -19.17 6.61
N VAL A 204 -13.52 -20.19 7.31
CA VAL A 204 -13.76 -21.53 6.74
C VAL A 204 -14.57 -21.45 5.42
N ILE A 205 -15.43 -20.43 5.29
CA ILE A 205 -16.26 -20.16 4.12
C ILE A 205 -15.38 -19.71 2.94
N GLU A 206 -14.50 -18.73 3.14
CA GLU A 206 -13.56 -18.27 2.10
C GLU A 206 -12.56 -19.38 1.73
N ARG A 207 -12.01 -20.12 2.72
CA ARG A 207 -11.11 -21.25 2.45
C ARG A 207 -11.73 -22.40 1.67
N LYS A 208 -12.99 -22.77 2.01
CA LYS A 208 -13.71 -23.80 1.23
C LYS A 208 -13.91 -23.38 -0.20
N LYS A 209 -14.13 -22.07 -0.42
CA LYS A 209 -14.29 -21.47 -1.74
C LYS A 209 -12.99 -21.51 -2.57
N TYR A 210 -11.84 -21.14 -1.99
CA TYR A 210 -10.56 -21.11 -2.70
C TYR A 210 -9.76 -22.41 -2.60
N LYS A 211 -10.17 -23.39 -1.79
CA LYS A 211 -9.47 -24.68 -1.56
C LYS A 211 -7.96 -24.51 -1.29
N LYS A 212 -7.55 -23.42 -0.61
CA LYS A 212 -6.13 -23.12 -0.34
C LYS A 212 -5.63 -23.87 0.90
N SER A 213 -4.47 -24.48 0.78
CA SER A 213 -3.79 -25.16 1.88
C SER A 213 -3.11 -24.14 2.82
N PRO A 214 -3.39 -24.15 4.13
CA PRO A 214 -2.74 -23.25 5.08
C PRO A 214 -1.20 -23.39 5.10
N SER A 215 -0.67 -24.60 4.99
CA SER A 215 0.78 -24.83 4.95
C SER A 215 1.41 -24.18 3.71
N LYS A 216 0.80 -24.35 2.52
CA LYS A 216 1.26 -23.72 1.29
C LYS A 216 1.22 -22.20 1.35
N LEU A 217 0.15 -21.62 1.94
CA LEU A 217 0.07 -20.17 2.18
C LEU A 217 1.18 -19.70 3.11
N LYS A 218 1.44 -20.40 4.21
CA LYS A 218 2.50 -20.04 5.15
C LYS A 218 3.86 -20.06 4.48
N SER A 219 4.20 -21.11 3.74
CA SER A 219 5.48 -21.21 3.02
C SER A 219 5.60 -20.12 1.94
N LEU A 220 4.50 -19.80 1.22
CA LEU A 220 4.49 -18.72 0.25
C LEU A 220 4.73 -17.35 0.91
N LEU A 221 4.02 -17.05 2.01
CA LEU A 221 4.19 -15.79 2.75
C LEU A 221 5.62 -15.65 3.27
N SER A 222 6.24 -16.74 3.75
CA SER A 222 7.66 -16.74 4.18
C SER A 222 8.61 -16.48 3.02
N SER A 223 8.39 -17.10 1.85
CA SER A 223 9.21 -16.87 0.65
C SER A 223 9.05 -15.43 0.13
N LEU A 224 7.83 -14.90 0.11
CA LEU A 224 7.57 -13.50 -0.27
C LEU A 224 8.29 -12.53 0.68
N ALA A 225 8.19 -12.76 2.00
CA ALA A 225 8.83 -11.93 3.02
C ALA A 225 10.36 -11.93 2.91
N ARG A 226 10.96 -13.09 2.60
CA ARG A 226 12.40 -13.22 2.35
C ARG A 226 12.86 -12.45 1.11
N ASN A 227 11.96 -12.25 0.16
CA ASN A 227 12.23 -11.56 -1.10
C ASN A 227 11.58 -10.16 -1.16
N GLU A 228 11.21 -9.58 0.00
CA GLU A 228 10.65 -8.22 0.09
C GLU A 228 11.60 -7.20 -0.54
N SER A 229 11.06 -6.17 -1.18
CA SER A 229 11.80 -5.12 -1.91
C SER A 229 12.75 -5.64 -3.02
N THR A 230 12.58 -6.88 -3.49
CA THR A 230 13.42 -7.44 -4.55
C THR A 230 12.62 -7.84 -5.79
N VAL A 231 13.25 -7.74 -6.97
CA VAL A 231 12.68 -8.28 -8.21
C VAL A 231 12.93 -9.78 -8.25
N VAL A 232 11.93 -10.57 -7.87
CA VAL A 232 12.02 -12.03 -7.84
C VAL A 232 11.12 -12.68 -8.91
N ASN A 233 11.60 -13.75 -9.52
CA ASN A 233 10.79 -14.52 -10.46
C ASN A 233 10.03 -15.67 -9.79
N ASN A 234 8.92 -16.08 -10.40
CA ASN A 234 8.07 -17.14 -9.87
C ASN A 234 8.81 -18.48 -9.72
N ALA A 235 9.79 -18.76 -10.59
CA ALA A 235 10.60 -19.97 -10.49
C ALA A 235 11.47 -19.99 -9.21
N LYS A 236 12.02 -18.83 -8.81
CA LYS A 236 12.78 -18.72 -7.55
C LYS A 236 11.85 -18.92 -6.35
N ILE A 237 10.64 -18.35 -6.36
CA ILE A 237 9.64 -18.53 -5.29
C ILE A 237 9.27 -20.02 -5.16
N ILE A 238 8.99 -20.69 -6.28
CA ILE A 238 8.68 -22.12 -6.29
C ILE A 238 9.85 -22.93 -5.72
N LYS A 239 11.09 -22.60 -6.11
CA LYS A 239 12.29 -23.25 -5.58
C LYS A 239 12.44 -23.04 -4.08
N ASP A 240 12.30 -21.83 -3.59
CA ASP A 240 12.36 -21.49 -2.16
C ASP A 240 11.34 -22.31 -1.33
N ILE A 241 10.10 -22.48 -1.86
CA ILE A 241 9.04 -23.23 -1.17
C ILE A 241 9.27 -24.75 -1.25
N SER A 242 9.79 -25.26 -2.38
CA SER A 242 10.00 -26.70 -2.58
C SER A 242 11.18 -27.25 -1.79
N GLU A 243 12.18 -26.43 -1.48
CA GLU A 243 13.32 -26.79 -0.64
C GLU A 243 12.91 -26.97 0.84
N ASP A 244 11.88 -26.21 1.29
CA ASP A 244 11.40 -26.22 2.68
C ASP A 244 10.41 -27.36 2.96
N ASP A 245 9.56 -27.78 1.96
CA ASP A 245 8.59 -28.87 2.12
C ASP A 245 8.32 -29.61 0.80
N SER A 246 9.13 -30.63 0.51
CA SER A 246 9.07 -31.38 -0.75
C SER A 246 7.75 -32.14 -1.00
N LYS A 247 6.93 -32.41 0.03
CA LYS A 247 5.65 -33.14 -0.10
C LYS A 247 4.42 -32.25 -0.20
N ASN A 248 4.45 -31.06 0.40
CA ASN A 248 3.29 -30.15 0.50
C ASN A 248 3.52 -28.80 -0.21
N GLY A 249 4.65 -28.59 -0.88
CA GLY A 249 5.02 -27.33 -1.53
C GLY A 249 4.16 -26.97 -2.74
N ILE A 250 4.32 -25.72 -3.21
CA ILE A 250 3.78 -25.25 -4.49
C ILE A 250 4.80 -25.61 -5.57
N ASN A 251 4.45 -26.61 -6.42
CA ASN A 251 5.40 -27.21 -7.36
C ASN A 251 5.20 -26.75 -8.82
N ASN A 252 4.20 -25.91 -9.09
CA ASN A 252 3.95 -25.41 -10.45
C ASN A 252 3.45 -23.96 -10.44
N ILE A 253 3.64 -23.30 -11.58
CA ILE A 253 3.36 -21.87 -11.74
C ILE A 253 1.85 -21.55 -11.66
N ASN A 254 0.98 -22.44 -12.12
CA ASN A 254 -0.46 -22.21 -12.09
C ASN A 254 -0.95 -22.16 -10.64
N THR A 255 -0.53 -23.16 -9.84
CA THR A 255 -0.85 -23.15 -8.40
C THR A 255 -0.26 -21.92 -7.70
N LEU A 256 0.97 -21.51 -8.01
CA LEU A 256 1.54 -20.28 -7.44
C LEU A 256 0.69 -19.07 -7.80
N ASN A 257 0.34 -18.90 -9.07
CA ASN A 257 -0.48 -17.78 -9.51
C ASN A 257 -1.84 -17.73 -8.79
N GLU A 258 -2.52 -18.88 -8.65
CA GLU A 258 -3.78 -18.95 -7.90
C GLU A 258 -3.64 -18.49 -6.43
N TYR A 259 -2.49 -18.76 -5.78
CA TYR A 259 -2.25 -18.30 -4.42
C TYR A 259 -1.90 -16.81 -4.38
N LEU A 260 -1.15 -16.30 -5.38
CA LEU A 260 -0.87 -14.87 -5.53
C LEU A 260 -2.17 -14.10 -5.81
N ASP A 261 -3.02 -14.57 -6.73
CA ASP A 261 -4.32 -13.97 -7.02
C ASP A 261 -5.22 -13.90 -5.77
N TYR A 262 -5.16 -14.92 -4.91
CA TYR A 262 -5.85 -14.88 -3.63
C TYR A 262 -5.31 -13.77 -2.73
N LEU A 263 -3.98 -13.65 -2.55
CA LEU A 263 -3.37 -12.60 -1.72
C LEU A 263 -3.65 -11.20 -2.27
N ASP A 264 -3.68 -11.05 -3.60
CA ASP A 264 -4.06 -9.81 -4.28
C ASP A 264 -5.53 -9.47 -4.04
N SER A 265 -6.41 -10.47 -4.11
CA SER A 265 -7.85 -10.27 -3.92
C SER A 265 -8.24 -9.78 -2.53
N ILE A 266 -7.38 -9.99 -1.53
CA ILE A 266 -7.54 -9.51 -0.15
C ILE A 266 -6.61 -8.35 0.20
N TYR A 267 -5.96 -7.74 -0.79
CA TYR A 267 -5.09 -6.56 -0.66
C TYR A 267 -3.90 -6.76 0.31
N VAL A 268 -3.35 -7.97 0.38
CA VAL A 268 -2.17 -8.27 1.20
C VAL A 268 -0.88 -7.89 0.49
N LEU A 269 -0.89 -7.93 -0.84
CA LEU A 269 0.23 -7.58 -1.69
C LEU A 269 -0.08 -6.33 -2.54
N TRP A 270 0.97 -5.62 -2.92
CA TRP A 270 0.94 -4.61 -3.97
C TRP A 270 2.18 -4.74 -4.86
N TYR A 271 2.17 -4.09 -6.03
CA TYR A 271 3.17 -4.26 -7.07
C TYR A 271 3.75 -2.93 -7.50
N GLN A 272 5.06 -2.80 -7.37
CA GLN A 272 5.81 -1.67 -7.91
C GLN A 272 6.35 -2.06 -9.29
N LYS A 273 5.76 -1.47 -10.34
CA LYS A 273 6.11 -1.76 -11.73
C LYS A 273 7.48 -1.22 -12.10
N SER A 274 8.05 -1.71 -13.20
CA SER A 274 9.30 -1.17 -13.74
C SER A 274 9.06 0.12 -14.52
N PHE A 275 9.92 1.11 -14.29
CA PHE A 275 9.94 2.39 -15.01
C PHE A 275 10.67 2.29 -16.35
N SER A 276 10.21 3.08 -17.32
CA SER A 276 10.97 3.42 -18.53
C SER A 276 10.52 4.80 -19.00
N CYS A 277 11.45 5.64 -19.43
CA CYS A 277 11.16 6.95 -20.04
C CYS A 277 10.31 6.82 -21.31
N ASN A 278 10.39 5.70 -22.01
CA ASN A 278 9.58 5.43 -23.19
C ASN A 278 8.30 4.68 -22.80
N TYR A 279 7.15 5.34 -22.92
CA TYR A 279 5.83 4.78 -22.60
C TYR A 279 5.48 3.49 -23.37
N ARG A 280 6.06 3.30 -24.58
CA ARG A 280 5.87 2.08 -25.39
C ARG A 280 6.98 1.05 -25.20
N SER A 281 7.86 1.24 -24.24
CA SER A 281 8.95 0.31 -23.98
C SER A 281 8.42 -1.04 -23.49
N LYS A 282 9.00 -2.12 -24.04
CA LYS A 282 8.77 -3.47 -23.53
C LYS A 282 9.17 -3.62 -22.05
N SER A 283 10.11 -2.81 -21.55
CA SER A 283 10.52 -2.83 -20.16
C SER A 283 9.40 -2.39 -19.20
N ARG A 284 8.54 -1.43 -19.58
CA ARG A 284 7.35 -1.06 -18.78
C ARG A 284 6.33 -2.21 -18.66
N ILE A 285 6.35 -3.17 -19.60
CA ILE A 285 5.36 -4.27 -19.64
C ILE A 285 6.02 -5.60 -19.29
N GLY A 286 7.27 -5.82 -19.67
CA GLY A 286 7.94 -7.12 -19.63
C GLY A 286 8.91 -7.32 -18.48
N ILE A 287 9.37 -6.27 -17.77
CA ILE A 287 10.17 -6.41 -16.56
C ILE A 287 9.21 -6.68 -15.40
N LYS A 288 9.61 -7.65 -14.57
CA LYS A 288 8.79 -8.04 -13.41
C LYS A 288 8.72 -6.92 -12.39
N ALA A 289 7.53 -6.71 -11.85
CA ALA A 289 7.32 -5.81 -10.73
C ALA A 289 8.01 -6.36 -9.47
N LYS A 290 8.50 -5.48 -8.60
CA LYS A 290 8.74 -5.83 -7.20
C LYS A 290 7.40 -6.16 -6.55
N ARG A 291 7.37 -7.18 -5.69
CA ARG A 291 6.19 -7.53 -4.88
C ARG A 291 6.44 -7.11 -3.46
N HIS A 292 5.49 -6.40 -2.91
CA HIS A 292 5.55 -5.90 -1.55
C HIS A 292 4.34 -6.39 -0.76
N PHE A 293 4.55 -6.69 0.52
CA PHE A 293 3.44 -6.70 1.45
C PHE A 293 2.86 -5.30 1.56
N VAL A 294 1.54 -5.22 1.79
CA VAL A 294 0.84 -3.95 2.00
C VAL A 294 1.36 -3.17 3.21
N ASP A 295 2.04 -3.85 4.11
CA ASP A 295 2.73 -3.29 5.26
C ASP A 295 3.94 -4.17 5.63
N PRO A 296 5.13 -3.60 5.86
CA PRO A 296 6.35 -4.37 6.15
C PRO A 296 6.26 -5.21 7.43
N SER A 297 5.35 -4.88 8.36
CA SER A 297 5.13 -5.68 9.57
C SER A 297 4.62 -7.10 9.26
N LEU A 298 3.95 -7.29 8.13
CA LEU A 298 3.52 -8.62 7.69
C LEU A 298 4.74 -9.45 7.24
N ALA A 299 5.68 -8.85 6.52
CA ALA A 299 6.94 -9.52 6.17
C ALA A 299 7.76 -9.84 7.44
N ALA A 300 7.88 -8.87 8.36
CA ALA A 300 8.54 -9.09 9.65
C ALA A 300 7.89 -10.22 10.46
N ALA A 301 6.55 -10.29 10.48
CA ALA A 301 5.81 -11.35 11.16
C ALA A 301 6.00 -12.72 10.50
N ALA A 302 6.00 -12.79 9.16
CA ALA A 302 6.24 -14.04 8.41
C ALA A 302 7.64 -14.62 8.68
N LEU A 303 8.64 -13.76 8.89
CA LEU A 303 10.00 -14.13 9.24
C LEU A 303 10.26 -14.24 10.76
N ASN A 304 9.23 -14.05 11.60
CA ASN A 304 9.35 -14.03 13.07
C ASN A 304 10.40 -13.03 13.58
N LEU A 305 10.48 -11.86 12.96
CA LEU A 305 11.41 -10.80 13.35
C LEU A 305 10.89 -10.03 14.58
N THR A 306 11.85 -9.53 15.36
CA THR A 306 11.66 -8.56 16.44
C THR A 306 12.57 -7.37 16.17
N PRO A 307 12.39 -6.21 16.83
CA PRO A 307 13.31 -5.08 16.65
C PRO A 307 14.77 -5.49 16.90
N GLN A 308 15.03 -6.31 17.94
CA GLN A 308 16.39 -6.78 18.22
C GLN A 308 16.96 -7.64 17.08
N LYS A 309 16.17 -8.56 16.51
CA LYS A 309 16.63 -9.39 15.38
C LYS A 309 16.95 -8.56 14.14
N LEU A 310 16.22 -7.45 13.91
CA LEU A 310 16.55 -6.52 12.83
C LEU A 310 17.87 -5.80 13.09
N MET A 311 18.11 -5.38 14.35
CA MET A 311 19.40 -4.79 14.73
C MET A 311 20.58 -5.77 14.61
N ASP A 312 20.32 -7.08 14.70
CA ASP A 312 21.33 -8.13 14.55
C ASP A 312 21.56 -8.51 13.06
N ASP A 313 20.63 -8.17 12.15
CA ASP A 313 20.71 -8.45 10.70
C ASP A 313 20.39 -7.20 9.88
N PHE A 314 21.40 -6.35 9.70
CA PHE A 314 21.28 -5.10 8.94
C PHE A 314 20.93 -5.31 7.46
N ASN A 315 21.20 -6.48 6.88
CA ASN A 315 20.82 -6.75 5.49
C ASN A 315 19.30 -6.89 5.38
N THR A 316 18.68 -7.73 6.20
CA THR A 316 17.22 -7.86 6.27
C THR A 316 16.58 -6.55 6.71
N PHE A 317 17.19 -5.83 7.65
CA PHE A 317 16.69 -4.53 8.09
C PHE A 317 16.64 -3.52 6.94
N GLY A 318 17.70 -3.46 6.11
CA GLY A 318 17.76 -2.59 4.95
C GLY A 318 16.60 -2.81 3.97
N PHE A 319 16.30 -4.07 3.62
CA PHE A 319 15.18 -4.41 2.73
C PHE A 319 13.80 -4.06 3.34
N LEU A 320 13.61 -4.28 4.63
CA LEU A 320 12.34 -3.92 5.27
C LEU A 320 12.20 -2.42 5.50
N PHE A 321 13.30 -1.69 5.66
CA PHE A 321 13.30 -0.23 5.67
C PHE A 321 12.94 0.32 4.27
N GLU A 322 13.53 -0.24 3.21
CA GLU A 322 13.15 0.09 1.83
C GLU A 322 11.65 -0.13 1.61
N SER A 323 11.12 -1.29 2.02
CA SER A 323 9.68 -1.59 1.95
C SER A 323 8.82 -0.58 2.72
N LEU A 324 9.26 -0.14 3.91
CA LEU A 324 8.56 0.87 4.70
C LEU A 324 8.48 2.21 3.95
N VAL A 325 9.60 2.65 3.37
CA VAL A 325 9.67 3.90 2.60
C VAL A 325 8.86 3.79 1.31
N GLU A 326 8.99 2.69 0.55
CA GLU A 326 8.26 2.47 -0.70
C GLU A 326 6.75 2.43 -0.48
N ARG A 327 6.27 1.84 0.64
CA ARG A 327 4.85 1.90 1.02
C ARG A 327 4.37 3.33 1.23
N ASP A 328 5.11 4.14 1.96
CA ASP A 328 4.75 5.54 2.22
C ASP A 328 4.80 6.38 0.94
N LEU A 329 5.84 6.20 0.12
CA LEU A 329 5.93 6.82 -1.21
C LEU A 329 4.75 6.43 -2.11
N LYS A 330 4.29 5.18 -2.05
CA LYS A 330 3.10 4.73 -2.80
C LYS A 330 1.87 5.52 -2.38
N VAL A 331 1.65 5.73 -1.08
CA VAL A 331 0.52 6.51 -0.57
C VAL A 331 0.66 7.99 -0.95
N PHE A 332 1.87 8.56 -0.88
CA PHE A 332 2.11 9.95 -1.30
C PHE A 332 1.87 10.12 -2.82
N MET A 333 2.34 9.18 -3.64
CA MET A 333 2.11 9.24 -5.08
C MET A 333 0.63 9.09 -5.45
N ASP A 334 -0.11 8.25 -4.73
CA ASP A 334 -1.57 8.14 -4.91
C ASP A 334 -2.29 9.46 -4.54
N TYR A 335 -1.80 10.19 -3.54
CA TYR A 335 -2.30 11.53 -3.20
C TYR A 335 -2.06 12.54 -4.34
N TYR A 336 -0.89 12.53 -4.96
CA TYR A 336 -0.53 13.42 -6.07
C TYR A 336 -1.03 12.94 -7.45
N GLU A 337 -1.95 11.98 -7.52
CA GLU A 337 -2.44 11.38 -8.78
C GLU A 337 -1.31 10.85 -9.67
N GLY A 338 -0.21 10.41 -9.05
CA GLY A 338 0.97 9.87 -9.70
C GLY A 338 1.09 8.34 -9.54
N GLU A 339 2.19 7.79 -10.02
CA GLU A 339 2.48 6.37 -9.92
C GLU A 339 3.91 6.14 -9.41
N LEU A 340 4.09 5.11 -8.56
CA LEU A 340 5.38 4.70 -8.04
C LEU A 340 5.91 3.51 -8.84
N PHE A 341 7.14 3.64 -9.33
CA PHE A 341 7.86 2.61 -10.07
C PHE A 341 9.21 2.30 -9.42
N HIS A 342 9.85 1.21 -9.82
CA HIS A 342 11.28 0.97 -9.65
C HIS A 342 11.98 1.04 -11.01
N PHE A 343 13.29 1.28 -11.03
CA PHE A 343 14.08 1.17 -12.24
C PHE A 343 15.14 0.08 -12.10
N ARG A 344 15.26 -0.77 -13.12
CA ARG A 344 16.34 -1.73 -13.22
C ARG A 344 16.70 -1.96 -14.69
N ASP A 345 17.96 -1.77 -15.00
CA ASP A 345 18.53 -2.14 -16.30
C ASP A 345 19.33 -3.45 -16.16
N ASN A 346 18.84 -4.50 -16.80
CA ASN A 346 19.49 -5.83 -16.76
C ASN A 346 20.82 -5.88 -17.52
N LEU A 347 21.12 -4.92 -18.41
CA LEU A 347 22.34 -4.89 -19.18
C LEU A 347 23.47 -4.18 -18.42
N SER A 348 23.20 -3.00 -17.88
CA SER A 348 24.18 -2.21 -17.13
C SER A 348 24.25 -2.58 -15.66
N GLY A 349 23.24 -3.29 -15.14
CA GLY A 349 23.06 -3.58 -13.73
C GLY A 349 22.63 -2.36 -12.89
N ASP A 350 22.25 -1.25 -13.55
CA ASP A 350 21.80 -0.05 -12.86
C ASP A 350 20.42 -0.27 -12.24
N GLU A 351 20.26 0.17 -10.99
CA GLU A 351 19.01 0.09 -10.24
C GLU A 351 18.75 1.42 -9.54
N VAL A 352 17.46 1.80 -9.45
CA VAL A 352 16.98 2.91 -8.62
C VAL A 352 15.78 2.39 -7.86
N ASP A 353 15.79 2.56 -6.55
CA ASP A 353 14.82 1.94 -5.65
C ASP A 353 13.40 2.42 -5.94
N ALA A 354 13.20 3.74 -6.13
CA ALA A 354 11.90 4.32 -6.41
C ALA A 354 11.95 5.44 -7.46
N ILE A 355 10.99 5.41 -8.39
CA ILE A 355 10.73 6.48 -9.36
C ILE A 355 9.30 6.98 -9.12
N CYS A 356 9.17 8.24 -8.73
CA CYS A 356 7.90 8.93 -8.49
C CYS A 356 7.48 9.68 -9.76
N GLU A 357 6.61 9.09 -10.60
CA GLU A 357 6.09 9.74 -11.81
C GLU A 357 4.79 10.48 -11.49
N PHE A 358 4.78 11.81 -11.69
CA PHE A 358 3.61 12.67 -11.48
C PHE A 358 2.66 12.63 -12.69
N SER A 359 1.42 13.10 -12.49
CA SER A 359 0.38 13.13 -13.53
C SER A 359 0.75 13.91 -14.79
N ASP A 360 1.65 14.90 -14.68
CA ASP A 360 2.17 15.67 -15.82
C ASP A 360 3.31 14.93 -16.57
N GLY A 361 3.64 13.70 -16.14
CA GLY A 361 4.70 12.88 -16.71
C GLY A 361 6.12 13.32 -16.32
N THR A 362 6.30 14.31 -15.46
CA THR A 362 7.59 14.55 -14.80
C THR A 362 7.84 13.49 -13.73
N TYR A 363 9.10 13.24 -13.36
CA TYR A 363 9.40 12.24 -12.36
C TYR A 363 10.62 12.59 -11.51
N GLY A 364 10.60 12.11 -10.25
CA GLY A 364 11.73 12.09 -9.34
C GLY A 364 12.37 10.71 -9.25
N ALA A 365 13.68 10.65 -9.05
CA ALA A 365 14.44 9.42 -8.82
C ALA A 365 14.95 9.38 -7.38
N ILE A 366 14.70 8.26 -6.68
CA ILE A 366 14.95 8.14 -5.24
C ILE A 366 15.73 6.86 -4.95
N GLU A 367 16.84 7.02 -4.22
CA GLU A 367 17.57 5.92 -3.54
C GLU A 367 17.20 5.90 -2.06
N ILE A 368 17.07 4.72 -1.49
CA ILE A 368 16.66 4.51 -0.10
C ILE A 368 17.81 3.83 0.64
N LYS A 369 18.30 4.43 1.70
CA LYS A 369 19.43 3.92 2.48
C LYS A 369 19.11 3.96 3.97
N LEU A 370 19.24 2.84 4.66
CA LEU A 370 19.01 2.75 6.11
C LEU A 370 20.02 3.59 6.90
N SER A 371 21.24 3.75 6.38
CA SER A 371 22.36 4.38 7.08
C SER A 371 23.01 5.46 6.22
N PRO A 372 23.49 6.58 6.83
CA PRO A 372 24.18 7.67 6.15
C PRO A 372 25.52 7.24 5.51
N TYR A 373 26.12 6.15 5.97
CA TYR A 373 27.38 5.64 5.41
C TYR A 373 27.28 5.22 3.93
N ARG A 374 26.07 5.07 3.39
CA ARG A 374 25.84 4.71 1.99
C ARG A 374 25.38 5.89 1.12
N ILE A 375 25.38 7.12 1.62
CA ILE A 375 24.97 8.31 0.85
C ILE A 375 25.84 8.49 -0.39
N GLU A 376 27.15 8.37 -0.29
CA GLU A 376 28.07 8.55 -1.43
C GLU A 376 27.89 7.47 -2.52
N GLU A 377 27.53 6.25 -2.14
CA GLU A 377 27.16 5.21 -3.09
C GLU A 377 25.86 5.57 -3.83
N ALA A 378 24.85 6.03 -3.09
CA ALA A 378 23.56 6.43 -3.65
C ALA A 378 23.68 7.67 -4.58
N LYS A 379 24.54 8.64 -4.25
CA LYS A 379 24.85 9.78 -5.14
C LYS A 379 25.41 9.31 -6.48
N LYS A 380 26.36 8.37 -6.45
CA LYS A 380 26.93 7.80 -7.68
C LYS A 380 25.89 7.06 -8.51
N SER A 381 25.01 6.27 -7.88
CA SER A 381 23.92 5.55 -8.53
C SER A 381 22.97 6.52 -9.25
N LEU A 382 22.43 7.52 -8.51
CA LEU A 382 21.50 8.52 -9.06
C LEU A 382 22.13 9.36 -10.18
N THR A 383 23.41 9.73 -10.05
CA THR A 383 24.13 10.48 -11.07
C THR A 383 24.31 9.63 -12.33
N LYS A 384 24.72 8.37 -12.19
CA LYS A 384 24.86 7.43 -13.30
C LYS A 384 23.52 7.19 -13.99
N PHE A 385 22.46 6.92 -13.25
CA PHE A 385 21.09 6.78 -13.77
C PHE A 385 20.70 8.03 -14.56
N SER A 386 20.82 9.21 -13.93
CA SER A 386 20.45 10.46 -14.58
C SER A 386 21.23 10.68 -15.89
N ASN A 387 22.51 10.30 -15.97
CA ASN A 387 23.30 10.44 -17.19
C ASN A 387 22.85 9.49 -18.32
N ASN A 388 22.35 8.32 -17.97
CA ASN A 388 22.01 7.26 -18.93
C ASN A 388 20.58 7.36 -19.48
N VAL A 389 19.66 8.07 -18.79
CA VAL A 389 18.27 8.20 -19.25
C VAL A 389 18.07 9.35 -20.22
N THR A 390 17.16 9.18 -21.19
CA THR A 390 16.85 10.20 -22.21
C THR A 390 16.09 11.39 -21.64
N LYS A 391 15.10 11.14 -20.76
CA LYS A 391 14.37 12.19 -20.04
C LYS A 391 14.94 12.25 -18.63
N LYS A 392 15.48 13.39 -18.24
CA LYS A 392 16.08 13.57 -16.92
C LYS A 392 15.00 13.64 -15.82
N PRO A 393 15.28 13.13 -14.62
CA PRO A 393 14.40 13.35 -13.46
C PRO A 393 14.38 14.86 -13.11
N VAL A 394 13.21 15.35 -12.67
CA VAL A 394 13.10 16.75 -12.21
C VAL A 394 13.74 16.95 -10.84
N PHE A 395 13.85 15.90 -10.04
CA PHE A 395 14.68 15.88 -8.83
C PHE A 395 15.30 14.50 -8.64
N LYS A 396 16.39 14.48 -7.90
CA LYS A 396 17.02 13.28 -7.36
C LYS A 396 17.04 13.39 -5.86
N CYS A 397 16.73 12.29 -5.14
CA CYS A 397 16.67 12.29 -3.70
C CYS A 397 17.27 11.02 -3.12
N ILE A 398 17.96 11.14 -2.00
CA ILE A 398 18.39 10.03 -1.16
C ILE A 398 17.59 10.12 0.12
N ILE A 399 16.70 9.12 0.35
CA ILE A 399 15.99 8.99 1.61
C ILE A 399 16.85 8.16 2.55
N VAL A 400 17.16 8.74 3.72
CA VAL A 400 18.06 8.13 4.70
C VAL A 400 17.29 7.80 5.98
N GLY A 401 17.56 6.64 6.57
CA GLY A 401 16.96 6.23 7.83
C GLY A 401 17.50 7.05 9.02
N GLU A 402 18.57 6.58 9.65
CA GLU A 402 19.19 7.27 10.78
C GLU A 402 19.99 8.48 10.32
N TYR A 403 19.33 9.63 10.23
CA TYR A 403 19.91 10.88 9.77
C TYR A 403 19.14 12.09 10.33
N ASP A 404 19.86 13.17 10.69
CA ASP A 404 19.31 14.34 11.39
C ASP A 404 19.29 15.61 10.55
N VAL A 405 19.70 15.55 9.28
CA VAL A 405 19.89 16.74 8.45
C VAL A 405 19.13 16.59 7.14
N ILE A 406 18.26 17.58 6.84
CA ILE A 406 17.80 17.79 5.47
C ILE A 406 18.84 18.62 4.76
N ASP A 407 19.41 18.10 3.68
CA ASP A 407 20.47 18.75 2.92
C ASP A 407 20.20 18.68 1.41
N TYR A 408 20.94 19.51 0.68
CA TYR A 408 20.91 19.55 -0.77
C TYR A 408 22.33 19.69 -1.30
N ASP A 409 22.76 18.68 -2.04
CA ASP A 409 24.03 18.63 -2.74
C ASP A 409 23.88 19.42 -4.05
N GLU A 410 24.37 20.66 -4.03
CA GLU A 410 24.28 21.59 -5.18
C GLU A 410 25.08 21.13 -6.40
N GLU A 411 26.21 20.44 -6.17
CA GLU A 411 27.08 19.96 -7.25
C GLU A 411 26.40 18.84 -8.05
N ASN A 412 25.73 17.94 -7.36
CA ASN A 412 25.08 16.79 -7.98
C ASN A 412 23.57 16.99 -8.21
N ASP A 413 22.97 18.10 -7.76
CA ASP A 413 21.52 18.36 -7.76
C ASP A 413 20.74 17.22 -7.08
N ILE A 414 21.12 16.88 -5.83
CA ILE A 414 20.57 15.74 -5.08
C ILE A 414 20.08 16.23 -3.71
N TYR A 415 18.83 15.95 -3.37
CA TYR A 415 18.29 16.10 -2.02
C TYR A 415 18.74 14.92 -1.14
N ILE A 416 19.11 15.20 0.10
CA ILE A 416 19.42 14.19 1.12
C ILE A 416 18.43 14.42 2.26
N VAL A 417 17.52 13.48 2.45
CA VAL A 417 16.35 13.69 3.28
C VAL A 417 16.20 12.56 4.31
N PRO A 418 16.20 12.85 5.60
CA PRO A 418 15.78 11.88 6.61
C PRO A 418 14.35 11.41 6.32
N PHE A 419 14.08 10.11 6.41
CA PHE A 419 12.76 9.59 6.07
C PHE A 419 11.64 10.24 6.88
N ASN A 420 11.87 10.50 8.17
CA ASN A 420 10.88 11.15 9.01
C ASN A 420 10.74 12.67 8.77
N ALA A 421 11.46 13.24 7.80
CA ALA A 421 11.21 14.62 7.35
C ALA A 421 10.13 14.71 6.28
N LEU A 422 9.84 13.59 5.59
CA LEU A 422 8.87 13.59 4.49
C LEU A 422 7.42 13.71 5.00
N GLY A 423 6.66 14.54 4.33
CA GLY A 423 5.23 14.72 4.60
C GLY A 423 4.49 15.31 3.41
N ILE A 424 3.24 15.67 3.65
CA ILE A 424 2.38 16.42 2.73
C ILE A 424 2.03 17.72 3.46
N HIS A 425 2.15 18.86 2.79
CA HIS A 425 1.75 20.15 3.35
C HIS A 425 0.26 20.40 3.13
N GLU A 426 -0.35 21.18 4.01
CA GLU A 426 -1.75 21.60 3.85
C GLU A 426 -1.88 22.44 2.59
N GLY A 427 -2.80 22.05 1.70
CA GLY A 427 -3.09 22.76 0.45
C GLY A 427 -2.28 22.32 -0.77
N GLU A 428 -1.45 21.28 -0.65
CA GLU A 428 -0.81 20.62 -1.80
C GLU A 428 -1.77 19.82 -2.66
#